data_5d29f1b2114666653a1659de3582cbd1
#
_entry.id   5d29f1b2114666653a1659de3582cbd1
#
_cell.length_a   1.000
_cell.length_b   1.000
_cell.length_c   1.000
_cell.angle_alpha   90.00
_cell.angle_beta   90.00
_cell.angle_gamma   90.00
#
_symmetry.space_group_name_H-M   'P 1'
#
loop_
_entity.id
_entity.type
_entity.pdbx_description
1 polymer ?
#
loop_
_entity_poly.entity_id
_entity_poly.type
_entity_poly.pdbx_seq_one_letter_code
_entity_poly.pdbx_strand_id
1 'polypeptide(L)'
;LLLAIDTATKMAGIALYDQDGLRVEEMWWSNANHTVELMPRIVRACEQQGIAATTLTGVSVSIGPGSFTGLRVGLSVAKGLALVLHIPVIGVPTLDAAAYAHKRSTLPVCAVLPAGRGRWCAAFYQTDADSWQRCSDYTLIRT
;
A
#
# COMPACT_ATOMS: atom_id res chain seq x y z
N LEU A 1 -0.04 16.00 -5.73
CA LEU A 1 -0.35 15.26 -4.51
C LEU A 1 -0.74 13.83 -4.84
N LEU A 2 -0.11 12.85 -4.22
CA LEU A 2 -0.40 11.42 -4.37
C LEU A 2 -1.12 10.88 -3.13
N LEU A 3 -2.11 10.03 -3.36
CA LEU A 3 -2.73 9.22 -2.31
C LEU A 3 -2.21 7.79 -2.41
N ALA A 4 -1.66 7.26 -1.32
CA ALA A 4 -1.32 5.85 -1.20
C ALA A 4 -2.37 5.14 -0.33
N ILE A 5 -2.77 3.93 -0.75
CA ILE A 5 -3.75 3.09 -0.06
C ILE A 5 -3.18 1.69 0.13
N ASP A 6 -3.14 1.21 1.35
CA ASP A 6 -2.83 -0.19 1.67
C ASP A 6 -3.93 -0.81 2.53
N THR A 7 -4.56 -1.83 1.99
CA THR A 7 -5.59 -2.65 2.65
C THR A 7 -5.30 -4.14 2.51
N ALA A 8 -4.04 -4.47 2.21
CA ALA A 8 -3.63 -5.85 1.98
C ALA A 8 -3.63 -6.72 3.23
N THR A 9 -3.55 -6.10 4.42
CA THR A 9 -3.51 -6.80 5.71
C THR A 9 -4.57 -6.24 6.67
N LYS A 10 -4.64 -6.78 7.88
CA LYS A 10 -5.45 -6.21 8.96
C LYS A 10 -4.92 -4.84 9.43
N MET A 11 -3.63 -4.59 9.27
CA MET A 11 -3.07 -3.25 9.42
C MET A 11 -3.27 -2.54 8.09
N ALA A 12 -4.27 -1.68 8.02
CA ALA A 12 -4.54 -0.84 6.86
C ALA A 12 -3.88 0.51 7.02
N GLY A 13 -3.62 1.18 5.90
CA GLY A 13 -2.99 2.48 5.91
C GLY A 13 -3.35 3.34 4.71
N ILE A 14 -3.26 4.65 4.90
CA ILE A 14 -3.27 5.66 3.86
C ILE A 14 -2.12 6.64 4.07
N ALA A 15 -1.64 7.23 2.98
CA ALA A 15 -0.69 8.33 3.06
C ALA A 15 -0.98 9.36 1.96
N LEU A 16 -0.75 10.62 2.29
CA LEU A 16 -0.71 11.73 1.32
C LEU A 16 0.74 12.20 1.18
N TYR A 17 1.20 12.29 -0.06
CA TYR A 17 2.58 12.63 -0.39
C TYR A 17 2.63 13.62 -1.54
N ASP A 18 3.49 14.63 -1.44
CA ASP A 18 3.74 15.60 -2.51
C ASP A 18 5.24 15.84 -2.72
N GLN A 19 5.60 16.88 -3.45
CA GLN A 19 6.99 17.24 -3.73
C GLN A 19 7.79 17.63 -2.48
N ASP A 20 7.12 18.09 -1.42
CA ASP A 20 7.73 18.47 -0.15
C ASP A 20 7.84 17.26 0.81
N GLY A 21 7.27 16.12 0.44
CA GLY A 21 7.36 14.86 1.17
C GLY A 21 6.04 14.33 1.70
N LEU A 22 6.13 13.57 2.79
CA LEU A 22 4.99 12.97 3.47
C LEU A 22 4.17 14.03 4.22
N ARG A 23 2.90 14.19 3.85
CA ARG A 23 1.96 15.15 4.46
C ARG A 23 1.14 14.52 5.58
N VAL A 24 0.67 13.30 5.33
CA VAL A 24 -0.11 12.50 6.27
C VAL A 24 0.22 11.05 6.09
N GLU A 25 0.34 10.33 7.18
CA GLU A 25 0.32 8.88 7.24
C GLU A 25 -0.63 8.48 8.37
N GLU A 26 -1.58 7.62 8.05
CA GLU A 26 -2.49 7.05 9.03
C GLU A 26 -2.51 5.54 8.86
N MET A 27 -2.22 4.83 9.94
CA MET A 27 -2.32 3.36 10.00
C MET A 27 -3.34 2.98 11.08
N TRP A 28 -4.14 1.94 10.81
CA TRP A 28 -5.11 1.44 11.78
C TRP A 28 -5.33 -0.06 11.65
N TRP A 29 -5.75 -0.65 12.75
CA TRP A 29 -6.13 -2.04 12.77
C TRP A 29 -7.58 -2.20 12.32
N SER A 30 -7.82 -2.86 11.21
CA SER A 30 -9.15 -3.12 10.66
C SER A 30 -9.55 -4.58 10.86
N ASN A 31 -10.67 -4.78 11.54
CA ASN A 31 -11.28 -6.08 11.75
C ASN A 31 -12.28 -6.41 10.63
N ALA A 32 -11.82 -6.44 9.37
CA ALA A 32 -12.63 -6.65 8.17
C ALA A 32 -13.64 -5.53 7.84
N ASN A 33 -13.45 -4.33 8.39
CA ASN A 33 -14.33 -3.16 8.18
C ASN A 33 -13.77 -2.16 7.18
N HIS A 34 -12.79 -2.55 6.36
CA HIS A 34 -12.15 -1.65 5.37
C HIS A 34 -13.16 -0.85 4.53
N THR A 35 -14.30 -1.46 4.20
CA THR A 35 -15.34 -0.84 3.35
C THR A 35 -15.93 0.43 3.97
N VAL A 36 -16.15 0.43 5.28
CA VAL A 36 -16.75 1.57 5.99
C VAL A 36 -15.70 2.52 6.58
N GLU A 37 -14.46 2.07 6.72
CA GLU A 37 -13.38 2.83 7.36
C GLU A 37 -12.57 3.66 6.37
N LEU A 38 -12.30 3.14 5.15
CA LEU A 38 -11.30 3.68 4.24
C LEU A 38 -11.66 5.08 3.73
N MET A 39 -12.84 5.26 3.13
CA MET A 39 -13.24 6.56 2.57
C MET A 39 -13.34 7.67 3.61
N PRO A 40 -13.98 7.47 4.79
CA PRO A 40 -14.00 8.49 5.83
C PRO A 40 -12.61 8.91 6.30
N ARG A 41 -11.63 8.01 6.35
CA ARG A 41 -10.25 8.33 6.72
C ARG A 41 -9.54 9.14 5.64
N ILE A 42 -9.72 8.79 4.36
CA ILE A 42 -9.19 9.58 3.24
C ILE A 42 -9.74 11.02 3.29
N VAL A 43 -11.05 11.17 3.44
CA VAL A 43 -11.69 12.49 3.52
C VAL A 43 -11.14 13.29 4.70
N ARG A 44 -11.11 12.69 5.89
CA ARG A 44 -10.58 13.34 7.09
C ARG A 44 -9.12 13.75 6.95
N ALA A 45 -8.28 12.88 6.35
CA ALA A 45 -6.88 13.19 6.11
C ALA A 45 -6.70 14.41 5.19
N CYS A 46 -7.51 14.52 4.14
CA CYS A 46 -7.53 15.69 3.27
C CYS A 46 -7.98 16.95 4.02
N GLU A 47 -9.09 16.87 4.77
CA GLU A 47 -9.65 18.00 5.55
C GLU A 47 -8.66 18.53 6.60
N GLN A 48 -7.99 17.63 7.34
CA GLN A 48 -7.00 18.01 8.35
C GLN A 48 -5.80 18.78 7.78
N GLN A 49 -5.50 18.55 6.50
CA GLN A 49 -4.43 19.25 5.79
C GLN A 49 -4.92 20.47 4.99
N GLY A 50 -6.22 20.76 5.02
CA GLY A 50 -6.81 21.81 4.19
C GLY A 50 -6.69 21.50 2.68
N ILE A 51 -6.65 20.24 2.31
CA ILE A 51 -6.43 19.75 0.95
C ILE A 51 -7.77 19.36 0.35
N ALA A 52 -8.10 19.91 -0.82
CA ALA A 52 -9.23 19.45 -1.61
C ALA A 52 -8.88 18.14 -2.32
N ALA A 53 -9.76 17.15 -2.31
CA ALA A 53 -9.54 15.87 -3.00
C ALA A 53 -9.27 16.05 -4.52
N THR A 54 -9.77 17.13 -5.11
CA THR A 54 -9.52 17.50 -6.51
C THR A 54 -8.07 17.87 -6.82
N THR A 55 -7.22 18.06 -5.81
CA THR A 55 -5.78 18.31 -5.99
C THR A 55 -4.96 17.04 -6.10
N LEU A 56 -5.58 15.87 -5.90
CA LEU A 56 -4.92 14.60 -6.15
C LEU A 56 -4.54 14.47 -7.63
N THR A 57 -3.32 14.04 -7.87
CA THR A 57 -2.74 13.84 -9.22
C THR A 57 -2.49 12.36 -9.53
N GLY A 58 -2.69 11.48 -8.56
CA GLY A 58 -2.55 10.04 -8.74
C GLY A 58 -2.89 9.28 -7.46
N VAL A 59 -3.19 7.99 -7.62
CA VAL A 59 -3.43 7.06 -6.52
C VAL A 59 -2.51 5.86 -6.68
N SER A 60 -1.78 5.48 -5.64
CA SER A 60 -1.11 4.19 -5.53
C SER A 60 -1.89 3.27 -4.61
N VAL A 61 -1.96 1.98 -4.93
CA VAL A 61 -2.73 1.00 -4.16
C VAL A 61 -2.03 -0.34 -4.12
N SER A 62 -2.05 -0.99 -2.95
CA SER A 62 -1.52 -2.34 -2.80
C SER A 62 -2.32 -3.34 -3.65
N ILE A 63 -1.61 -4.17 -4.42
CA ILE A 63 -2.20 -5.18 -5.32
C ILE A 63 -1.97 -6.63 -4.87
N GLY A 64 -1.38 -6.81 -3.70
CA GLY A 64 -1.10 -8.12 -3.13
C GLY A 64 0.39 -8.52 -3.25
N PRO A 65 0.71 -9.65 -2.61
CA PRO A 65 -0.15 -10.58 -1.89
C PRO A 65 -0.81 -9.98 -0.64
N GLY A 66 -1.97 -10.57 -0.21
CA GLY A 66 -2.68 -10.09 0.98
C GLY A 66 -4.11 -10.60 1.09
N SER A 67 -4.88 -9.95 1.95
CA SER A 67 -6.31 -10.23 2.14
C SER A 67 -7.10 -9.99 0.85
N PHE A 68 -7.75 -11.02 0.34
CA PHE A 68 -8.54 -10.92 -0.87
C PHE A 68 -9.62 -9.84 -0.79
N THR A 69 -10.35 -9.79 0.32
CA THR A 69 -11.40 -8.78 0.54
C THR A 69 -10.79 -7.39 0.71
N GLY A 70 -9.75 -7.26 1.51
CA GLY A 70 -9.07 -5.97 1.74
C GLY A 70 -8.53 -5.38 0.43
N LEU A 71 -7.79 -6.15 -0.36
CA LEU A 71 -7.27 -5.72 -1.65
C LEU A 71 -8.38 -5.23 -2.60
N ARG A 72 -9.52 -5.92 -2.64
CA ARG A 72 -10.66 -5.50 -3.48
C ARG A 72 -11.24 -4.16 -3.03
N VAL A 73 -11.34 -3.93 -1.72
CA VAL A 73 -11.83 -2.66 -1.17
C VAL A 73 -10.89 -1.53 -1.57
N GLY A 74 -9.59 -1.67 -1.31
CA GLY A 74 -8.60 -0.66 -1.68
C GLY A 74 -8.60 -0.35 -3.18
N LEU A 75 -8.62 -1.41 -4.00
CA LEU A 75 -8.65 -1.28 -5.46
C LEU A 75 -9.94 -0.59 -5.96
N SER A 76 -11.09 -0.90 -5.37
CA SER A 76 -12.36 -0.29 -5.76
C SER A 76 -12.38 1.19 -5.43
N VAL A 77 -11.90 1.58 -4.25
CA VAL A 77 -11.77 2.98 -3.85
C VAL A 77 -10.78 3.72 -4.75
N ALA A 78 -9.58 3.16 -4.98
CA ALA A 78 -8.57 3.76 -5.84
C ALA A 78 -9.10 4.00 -7.27
N LYS A 79 -9.75 3.00 -7.85
CA LYS A 79 -10.36 3.10 -9.19
C LYS A 79 -11.51 4.10 -9.23
N GLY A 80 -12.36 4.12 -8.21
CA GLY A 80 -13.46 5.08 -8.10
C GLY A 80 -12.96 6.53 -8.07
N LEU A 81 -11.97 6.81 -7.22
CA LEU A 81 -11.33 8.13 -7.15
C LEU A 81 -10.67 8.51 -8.47
N ALA A 82 -9.92 7.59 -9.07
CA ALA A 82 -9.23 7.85 -10.33
C ALA A 82 -10.19 8.14 -11.48
N LEU A 83 -11.30 7.43 -11.53
CA LEU A 83 -12.34 7.63 -12.54
C LEU A 83 -12.99 9.01 -12.41
N VAL A 84 -13.36 9.40 -11.18
CA VAL A 84 -14.04 10.68 -10.93
C VAL A 84 -13.10 11.88 -11.11
N LEU A 85 -11.84 11.73 -10.70
CA LEU A 85 -10.85 12.80 -10.74
C LEU A 85 -10.03 12.81 -12.04
N HIS A 86 -10.21 11.84 -12.92
CA HIS A 86 -9.44 11.65 -14.16
C HIS A 86 -7.92 11.58 -13.93
N ILE A 87 -7.49 10.85 -12.90
CA ILE A 87 -6.09 10.68 -12.50
C ILE A 87 -5.63 9.23 -12.62
N PRO A 88 -4.32 8.97 -12.78
CA PRO A 88 -3.79 7.61 -12.89
C PRO A 88 -3.87 6.82 -11.57
N VAL A 89 -3.96 5.47 -11.71
CA VAL A 89 -3.80 4.51 -10.61
C VAL A 89 -2.57 3.67 -10.87
N ILE A 90 -1.74 3.50 -9.85
CA ILE A 90 -0.55 2.64 -9.88
C ILE A 90 -0.73 1.52 -8.85
N GLY A 91 -0.60 0.27 -9.30
CA GLY A 91 -0.56 -0.89 -8.41
C GLY A 91 0.83 -1.11 -7.85
N VAL A 92 0.93 -1.26 -6.52
CA VAL A 92 2.19 -1.53 -5.82
C VAL A 92 2.11 -2.93 -5.18
N PRO A 93 3.04 -3.84 -5.50
CA PRO A 93 3.09 -5.14 -4.84
C PRO A 93 3.32 -4.98 -3.33
N THR A 94 2.52 -5.66 -2.52
CA THR A 94 2.53 -5.46 -1.06
C THR A 94 3.88 -5.82 -0.42
N LEU A 95 4.52 -6.89 -0.91
CA LEU A 95 5.85 -7.28 -0.40
C LEU A 95 6.93 -6.26 -0.80
N ASP A 96 6.82 -5.65 -1.98
CA ASP A 96 7.76 -4.62 -2.42
C ASP A 96 7.66 -3.38 -1.52
N ALA A 97 6.44 -2.95 -1.19
CA ALA A 97 6.20 -1.85 -0.27
C ALA A 97 6.72 -2.16 1.14
N ALA A 98 6.41 -3.35 1.68
CA ALA A 98 6.88 -3.78 3.00
C ALA A 98 8.42 -3.84 3.08
N ALA A 99 9.07 -4.37 2.06
CA ALA A 99 10.53 -4.46 2.00
C ALA A 99 11.19 -3.10 1.85
N TYR A 100 10.56 -2.16 1.16
CA TYR A 100 11.13 -0.84 0.88
C TYR A 100 11.43 -0.02 2.13
N ALA A 101 10.70 -0.24 3.23
CA ALA A 101 11.02 0.37 4.52
C ALA A 101 12.44 0.04 5.02
N HIS A 102 13.01 -1.06 4.54
CA HIS A 102 14.34 -1.56 4.89
C HIS A 102 15.39 -1.37 3.79
N LYS A 103 15.15 -0.51 2.80
CA LYS A 103 16.02 -0.29 1.63
C LYS A 103 17.45 0.14 1.95
N ARG A 104 17.71 0.60 3.18
CA ARG A 104 19.06 0.97 3.66
C ARG A 104 19.78 -0.19 4.37
N SER A 105 19.17 -1.38 4.43
CA SER A 105 19.82 -2.55 5.02
C SER A 105 21.02 -2.98 4.17
N THR A 106 22.12 -3.28 4.84
CA THR A 106 23.31 -3.89 4.22
C THR A 106 23.17 -5.41 4.05
N LEU A 107 22.12 -6.00 4.63
CA LEU A 107 21.80 -7.42 4.53
C LEU A 107 20.58 -7.60 3.62
N PRO A 108 20.46 -8.76 2.96
CA PRO A 108 19.25 -9.12 2.24
C PRO A 108 18.03 -9.09 3.16
N VAL A 109 16.91 -8.52 2.67
CA VAL A 109 15.64 -8.43 3.39
C VAL A 109 14.68 -9.47 2.85
N CYS A 110 14.12 -10.31 3.70
CA CYS A 110 13.05 -11.22 3.34
C CYS A 110 11.71 -10.62 3.82
N ALA A 111 10.89 -10.15 2.88
CA ALA A 111 9.52 -9.74 3.19
C ALA A 111 8.60 -10.96 3.14
N VAL A 112 7.74 -11.10 4.16
CA VAL A 112 6.84 -12.25 4.32
C VAL A 112 5.46 -11.77 4.74
N LEU A 113 4.42 -12.25 4.06
CA LEU A 113 3.02 -11.97 4.40
C LEU A 113 2.18 -13.24 4.40
N PRO A 114 1.16 -13.34 5.28
CA PRO A 114 0.20 -14.44 5.25
C PRO A 114 -0.57 -14.47 3.93
N ALA A 115 -0.60 -15.62 3.27
CA ALA A 115 -1.32 -15.85 2.01
C ALA A 115 -2.61 -16.69 2.20
N GLY A 116 -3.08 -16.80 3.45
CA GLY A 116 -4.26 -17.57 3.83
C GLY A 116 -4.07 -19.09 3.80
N ARG A 117 -4.92 -19.81 4.50
CA ARG A 117 -4.93 -21.29 4.57
C ARG A 117 -3.57 -21.88 5.01
N GLY A 118 -2.93 -21.29 6.02
CA GLY A 118 -1.63 -21.74 6.52
C GLY A 118 -0.47 -21.56 5.54
N ARG A 119 -0.62 -20.66 4.55
CA ARG A 119 0.43 -20.33 3.58
C ARG A 119 0.99 -18.95 3.84
N TRP A 120 2.24 -18.77 3.47
CA TRP A 120 2.96 -17.49 3.49
C TRP A 120 3.48 -17.18 2.11
N CYS A 121 3.46 -15.93 1.72
CA CYS A 121 4.15 -15.47 0.53
C CYS A 121 5.39 -14.70 0.95
N ALA A 122 6.53 -15.04 0.36
CA ALA A 122 7.81 -14.43 0.66
C ALA A 122 8.53 -13.99 -0.62
N ALA A 123 9.35 -12.95 -0.50
CA ALA A 123 10.30 -12.55 -1.53
C ALA A 123 11.53 -11.89 -0.87
N PHE A 124 12.67 -12.02 -1.53
CA PHE A 124 13.93 -11.42 -1.08
C PHE A 124 14.25 -10.16 -1.85
N TYR A 125 14.85 -9.21 -1.14
CA TYR A 125 15.23 -7.88 -1.63
C TYR A 125 16.63 -7.54 -1.15
N GLN A 126 17.36 -6.79 -1.93
CA GLN A 126 18.67 -6.27 -1.56
C GLN A 126 18.98 -4.98 -2.31
N THR A 127 19.95 -4.23 -1.79
CA THR A 127 20.55 -3.11 -2.51
C THR A 127 21.70 -3.65 -3.35
N ASP A 128 21.67 -3.39 -4.65
CA ASP A 128 22.74 -3.69 -5.58
C ASP A 128 23.13 -2.41 -6.34
N ALA A 129 24.41 -2.04 -6.27
CA ALA A 129 24.95 -0.85 -6.92
C ALA A 129 24.07 0.41 -6.75
N ASP A 130 23.68 0.72 -5.50
CA ASP A 130 22.79 1.82 -5.10
C ASP A 130 21.32 1.69 -5.53
N SER A 131 20.93 0.57 -6.12
CA SER A 131 19.56 0.30 -6.51
C SER A 131 18.92 -0.75 -5.59
N TRP A 132 17.78 -0.40 -4.99
CA TRP A 132 16.95 -1.35 -4.26
C TRP A 132 16.12 -2.17 -5.21
N GLN A 133 16.23 -3.50 -5.14
CA GLN A 133 15.51 -4.39 -6.05
C GLN A 133 15.11 -5.70 -5.39
N ARG A 134 14.04 -6.30 -5.93
CA ARG A 134 13.67 -7.67 -5.61
C ARG A 134 14.60 -8.63 -6.37
N CYS A 135 15.22 -9.56 -5.63
CA CYS A 135 16.18 -10.53 -6.16
C CYS A 135 15.64 -11.97 -6.21
N SER A 136 14.35 -12.18 -5.91
CA SER A 136 13.68 -13.49 -6.05
C SER A 136 12.27 -13.35 -6.59
N ASP A 137 11.71 -14.43 -7.13
CA ASP A 137 10.28 -14.53 -7.38
C ASP A 137 9.49 -14.60 -6.07
N TYR A 138 8.17 -14.35 -6.16
CA TYR A 138 7.26 -14.58 -5.04
C TYR A 138 7.10 -16.08 -4.80
N THR A 139 7.48 -16.52 -3.62
CA THR A 139 7.43 -17.93 -3.22
C THR A 139 6.32 -18.17 -2.21
N LEU A 140 5.49 -19.19 -2.48
CA LEU A 140 4.49 -19.66 -1.50
C LEU A 140 5.11 -20.74 -0.62
N ILE A 141 5.16 -20.46 0.68
CA ILE A 141 5.66 -21.38 1.72
C ILE A 141 4.45 -21.93 2.47
N ARG A 142 4.42 -23.25 2.67
CA ARG A 142 3.45 -23.93 3.56
C ARG A 142 4.14 -24.23 4.87
N THR A 143 3.44 -23.93 5.97
CA THR A 143 3.83 -24.38 7.31
C THR A 143 3.17 -25.70 7.63
#